data_709b2e5107e16304c152a3d1f2fd87a4
#
_entry.id   709b2e5107e16304c152a3d1f2fd87a4
#
_cell.length_a   1.000
_cell.length_b   1.000
_cell.length_c   1.000
_cell.angle_alpha   90.00
_cell.angle_beta   90.00
_cell.angle_gamma   90.00
#
_symmetry.space_group_name_H-M   'P 1'
#
loop_
_entity.id
_entity.type
_entity.pdbx_description
1 polymer ?
#
loop_
_entity_poly.entity_id
_entity_poly.type
_entity_poly.pdbx_seq_one_letter_code
_entity_poly.pdbx_strand_id
1 'polypeptide(L)'
;MKHLINIPKIEGNASRQAHADLPRGTYEREISKEGFFGPSAHFYHRNPPTGWIDWDGPLRPRAFNLNQLGQNLDCPWNSFELLFNENCRIGMWRVSASMKHLVRNADGDQLLFIHSGEGEIYCDFGRFEIMSGDYVLLPRGTMWRVEVRVPASVLLIESTNTSISLPDKGIVGAHAFFDPAMLDLSLIHISEPTRLWHI
;
A
#
# COMPACT_ATOMS: atom_id res chain seq x y z
N MET A 1 -3.04 4.98 -34.28
CA MET A 1 -3.25 6.37 -33.81
C MET A 1 -4.51 6.33 -32.92
N LYS A 2 -4.37 6.44 -31.61
CA LYS A 2 -5.55 6.49 -30.71
C LYS A 2 -6.25 7.83 -30.94
N HIS A 3 -7.51 7.77 -31.34
CA HIS A 3 -8.30 8.96 -31.53
C HIS A 3 -8.46 9.70 -30.21
N LEU A 4 -7.99 10.95 -30.18
CA LEU A 4 -8.35 11.90 -29.13
C LEU A 4 -9.89 12.04 -29.13
N ILE A 5 -10.49 12.10 -27.95
CA ILE A 5 -11.92 12.39 -27.84
C ILE A 5 -12.11 13.81 -28.37
N ASN A 6 -12.75 13.94 -29.52
CA ASN A 6 -13.20 15.22 -30.02
C ASN A 6 -14.42 15.66 -29.19
N ILE A 7 -14.24 16.69 -28.40
CA ILE A 7 -15.34 17.36 -27.72
C ILE A 7 -15.95 18.34 -28.72
N PRO A 8 -17.13 18.05 -29.28
CA PRO A 8 -17.67 18.86 -30.37
C PRO A 8 -18.17 20.24 -29.92
N LYS A 9 -18.41 20.43 -28.64
CA LYS A 9 -18.85 21.66 -28.01
C LYS A 9 -18.28 21.80 -26.63
N ILE A 10 -17.70 22.96 -26.35
CA ILE A 10 -17.19 23.30 -25.00
C ILE A 10 -18.14 24.36 -24.42
N GLU A 11 -18.73 24.05 -23.28
CA GLU A 11 -19.49 24.98 -22.46
C GLU A 11 -18.72 25.21 -21.14
N GLY A 12 -18.61 26.46 -20.73
CA GLY A 12 -17.85 26.86 -19.55
C GLY A 12 -16.45 27.38 -19.84
N ASN A 13 -15.65 27.56 -18.81
CA ASN A 13 -14.29 28.06 -18.90
C ASN A 13 -13.31 26.91 -18.87
N ALA A 14 -12.45 26.83 -19.87
CA ALA A 14 -11.34 25.88 -19.90
C ALA A 14 -10.04 26.61 -19.53
N SER A 15 -9.29 26.06 -18.59
CA SER A 15 -7.93 26.51 -18.29
C SER A 15 -6.97 26.06 -19.40
N ARG A 16 -6.00 26.89 -19.74
CA ARG A 16 -4.94 26.55 -20.69
C ARG A 16 -3.86 25.65 -20.09
N GLN A 17 -3.77 25.63 -18.77
CA GLN A 17 -2.79 24.86 -18.02
C GLN A 17 -3.48 24.22 -16.83
N ALA A 18 -3.15 22.97 -16.56
CA ALA A 18 -3.63 22.26 -15.37
C ALA A 18 -3.26 23.04 -14.09
N HIS A 19 -4.21 23.14 -13.17
CA HIS A 19 -4.06 23.84 -11.90
C HIS A 19 -3.76 25.36 -11.97
N ALA A 20 -3.88 25.98 -13.13
CA ALA A 20 -3.75 27.43 -13.27
C ALA A 20 -5.14 28.10 -13.28
N ASP A 21 -5.23 29.30 -12.69
CA ASP A 21 -6.45 30.14 -12.69
C ASP A 21 -7.70 29.42 -12.17
N LEU A 22 -7.53 28.62 -11.13
CA LEU A 22 -8.61 27.81 -10.56
C LEU A 22 -9.72 28.68 -9.95
N PRO A 23 -11.00 28.35 -10.20
CA PRO A 23 -12.12 29.04 -9.59
C PRO A 23 -12.10 28.87 -8.07
N ARG A 24 -12.17 29.97 -7.31
CA ARG A 24 -12.19 29.91 -5.85
C ARG A 24 -13.48 29.26 -5.35
N GLY A 25 -13.38 28.48 -4.27
CA GLY A 25 -14.52 27.84 -3.63
C GLY A 25 -15.13 26.70 -4.43
N THR A 26 -14.33 26.06 -5.26
CA THR A 26 -14.72 24.86 -5.99
C THR A 26 -14.02 23.62 -5.44
N TYR A 27 -14.58 22.46 -5.77
CA TYR A 27 -14.07 21.13 -5.43
C TYR A 27 -13.53 20.47 -6.67
N GLU A 28 -12.30 19.96 -6.58
CA GLU A 28 -11.64 19.30 -7.68
C GLU A 28 -12.05 17.82 -7.76
N ARG A 29 -12.21 17.33 -8.98
CA ARG A 29 -12.40 15.92 -9.29
C ARG A 29 -11.61 15.57 -10.53
N GLU A 30 -10.76 14.54 -10.42
CA GLU A 30 -10.07 13.95 -11.55
C GLU A 30 -10.93 12.82 -12.15
N ILE A 31 -11.04 12.81 -13.48
CA ILE A 31 -11.71 11.76 -14.23
C ILE A 31 -10.75 11.28 -15.32
N SER A 32 -10.38 10.01 -15.27
CA SER A 32 -9.54 9.38 -16.29
C SER A 32 -10.37 8.49 -17.21
N LYS A 33 -9.93 8.37 -18.45
CA LYS A 33 -10.66 7.61 -19.47
C LYS A 33 -10.82 6.13 -19.14
N GLU A 34 -9.84 5.55 -18.47
CA GLU A 34 -9.77 4.11 -18.15
C GLU A 34 -9.70 3.89 -16.62
N GLY A 35 -10.54 4.58 -15.85
CA GLY A 35 -10.49 4.57 -14.40
C GLY A 35 -9.33 5.38 -13.86
N PHE A 36 -8.29 4.72 -13.32
CA PHE A 36 -7.08 5.39 -12.86
C PHE A 36 -5.99 5.51 -13.93
N PHE A 37 -6.28 5.13 -15.16
CA PHE A 37 -5.32 5.09 -16.26
C PHE A 37 -5.80 5.88 -17.46
N GLY A 38 -4.84 6.23 -18.32
CA GLY A 38 -5.11 6.94 -19.56
C GLY A 38 -5.23 8.46 -19.39
N PRO A 39 -5.67 9.14 -20.43
CA PRO A 39 -5.88 10.58 -20.38
C PRO A 39 -6.86 10.97 -19.30
N SER A 40 -6.49 11.98 -18.50
CA SER A 40 -7.32 12.48 -17.40
C SER A 40 -7.68 13.95 -17.61
N ALA A 41 -8.76 14.36 -16.98
CA ALA A 41 -9.21 15.73 -16.92
C ALA A 41 -9.59 16.10 -15.48
N HIS A 42 -9.30 17.33 -15.11
CA HIS A 42 -9.67 17.89 -13.82
C HIS A 42 -10.92 18.76 -14.00
N PHE A 43 -11.94 18.46 -13.21
CA PHE A 43 -13.19 19.19 -13.16
C PHE A 43 -13.32 19.92 -11.83
N TYR A 44 -13.85 21.13 -11.87
CA TYR A 44 -14.03 21.96 -10.69
C TYR A 44 -15.53 22.21 -10.49
N HIS A 45 -16.08 21.64 -9.42
CA HIS A 45 -17.50 21.66 -9.12
C HIS A 45 -17.81 22.68 -8.02
N ARG A 46 -18.97 23.34 -8.10
CA ARG A 46 -19.45 24.21 -7.02
C ARG A 46 -19.87 23.44 -5.76
N ASN A 47 -20.36 22.24 -5.97
CA ASN A 47 -20.77 21.34 -4.90
C ASN A 47 -19.74 20.21 -4.73
N PRO A 48 -19.51 19.71 -3.51
CA PRO A 48 -18.65 18.57 -3.33
C PRO A 48 -19.17 17.38 -4.14
N PRO A 49 -18.29 16.69 -4.90
CA PRO A 49 -18.72 15.57 -5.75
C PRO A 49 -19.18 14.35 -4.95
N THR A 50 -18.86 14.29 -3.67
CA THR A 50 -19.22 13.21 -2.75
C THR A 50 -19.73 13.79 -1.43
N GLY A 51 -20.92 14.33 -1.44
CA GLY A 51 -21.65 14.70 -0.23
C GLY A 51 -22.76 13.68 0.04
N TRP A 52 -22.47 12.67 0.84
CA TRP A 52 -23.49 11.71 1.27
C TRP A 52 -24.32 12.35 2.37
N ILE A 53 -25.61 12.50 2.13
CA ILE A 53 -26.58 12.96 3.14
C ILE A 53 -27.19 11.74 3.83
N ASP A 54 -27.53 10.73 3.04
CA ASP A 54 -28.13 9.49 3.49
C ASP A 54 -27.90 8.40 2.46
N TRP A 55 -27.96 7.14 2.85
CA TRP A 55 -27.97 5.99 1.96
C TRP A 55 -28.71 4.83 2.58
N ASP A 56 -29.39 4.08 1.75
CA ASP A 56 -30.09 2.86 2.09
C ASP A 56 -29.42 1.67 1.38
N GLY A 57 -29.44 0.51 2.03
CA GLY A 57 -28.92 -0.74 1.48
C GLY A 57 -27.66 -1.28 2.18
N PRO A 58 -27.16 -2.45 1.74
CA PRO A 58 -26.07 -3.17 2.39
C PRO A 58 -24.69 -2.53 2.17
N LEU A 59 -24.50 -1.80 1.08
CA LEU A 59 -23.22 -1.18 0.70
C LEU A 59 -23.14 0.26 1.16
N ARG A 60 -23.00 0.48 2.44
CA ARG A 60 -22.81 1.81 2.99
C ARG A 60 -21.37 2.05 3.46
N PRO A 61 -20.87 3.31 3.35
CA PRO A 61 -19.55 3.66 3.86
C PRO A 61 -19.44 3.35 5.35
N ARG A 62 -18.26 2.85 5.73
CA ARG A 62 -17.93 2.57 7.12
C ARG A 62 -16.52 3.06 7.40
N ALA A 63 -16.32 3.65 8.56
CA ALA A 63 -15.02 4.05 9.06
C ALA A 63 -14.76 3.35 10.40
N PHE A 64 -13.58 2.81 10.57
CA PHE A 64 -13.16 2.13 11.79
C PHE A 64 -11.89 2.76 12.34
N ASN A 65 -11.86 2.98 13.64
CA ASN A 65 -10.64 3.35 14.33
C ASN A 65 -9.90 2.07 14.76
N LEU A 66 -8.85 1.72 14.03
CA LEU A 66 -8.08 0.50 14.29
C LEU A 66 -7.38 0.49 15.65
N ASN A 67 -7.17 1.66 16.26
CA ASN A 67 -6.61 1.74 17.61
C ASN A 67 -7.56 1.20 18.69
N GLN A 68 -8.83 1.11 18.38
CA GLN A 68 -9.85 0.55 19.28
C GLN A 68 -10.07 -0.95 19.05
N LEU A 69 -9.49 -1.51 18.00
CA LEU A 69 -9.60 -2.91 17.68
C LEU A 69 -8.49 -3.73 18.36
N GLY A 70 -8.89 -4.83 18.93
CA GLY A 70 -8.03 -5.96 19.20
C GLY A 70 -7.22 -5.94 20.48
N GLN A 71 -6.87 -7.14 20.85
CA GLN A 71 -5.94 -7.46 21.92
C GLN A 71 -4.51 -7.56 21.36
N ASN A 72 -3.53 -7.52 22.25
CA ASN A 72 -2.16 -7.82 21.93
C ASN A 72 -2.01 -9.30 21.55
N LEU A 73 -1.49 -9.56 20.36
CA LEU A 73 -1.35 -10.89 19.81
C LEU A 73 0.14 -11.21 19.63
N ASP A 74 0.53 -12.41 20.03
CA ASP A 74 1.91 -12.89 19.95
C ASP A 74 2.25 -13.59 18.62
N CYS A 75 1.23 -13.79 17.78
CA CYS A 75 1.38 -14.48 16.49
C CYS A 75 0.67 -13.70 15.39
N PRO A 76 1.31 -13.45 14.22
CA PRO A 76 0.69 -12.73 13.11
C PRO A 76 -0.54 -13.44 12.53
N TRP A 77 -0.65 -14.75 12.66
CA TRP A 77 -1.81 -15.52 12.19
C TRP A 77 -3.08 -15.29 13.01
N ASN A 78 -2.92 -14.72 14.20
CA ASN A 78 -4.04 -14.30 15.05
C ASN A 78 -4.36 -12.80 14.85
N SER A 79 -3.82 -12.16 13.82
CA SER A 79 -4.11 -10.77 13.50
C SER A 79 -5.60 -10.57 13.26
N PHE A 80 -6.06 -9.35 13.55
CA PHE A 80 -7.44 -8.98 13.26
C PHE A 80 -7.60 -8.73 11.76
N GLU A 81 -8.30 -9.61 11.07
CA GLU A 81 -8.61 -9.44 9.63
C GLU A 81 -9.57 -8.27 9.44
N LEU A 82 -9.17 -7.31 8.60
CA LEU A 82 -9.91 -6.07 8.32
C LEU A 82 -10.67 -6.15 7.01
N LEU A 83 -9.95 -6.55 5.96
CA LEU A 83 -10.45 -6.60 4.59
C LEU A 83 -9.86 -7.82 3.90
N PHE A 84 -10.65 -8.46 3.08
CA PHE A 84 -10.16 -9.58 2.26
C PHE A 84 -10.96 -9.72 0.96
N ASN A 85 -10.30 -10.31 0.00
CA ASN A 85 -10.90 -10.85 -1.22
C ASN A 85 -10.11 -12.09 -1.64
N GLU A 86 -10.35 -12.60 -2.85
CA GLU A 86 -9.68 -13.80 -3.37
C GLU A 86 -8.15 -13.62 -3.54
N ASN A 87 -7.67 -12.39 -3.67
CA ASN A 87 -6.30 -12.08 -4.04
C ASN A 87 -5.50 -11.40 -2.93
N CYS A 88 -6.18 -10.83 -1.93
CA CYS A 88 -5.53 -10.01 -0.92
C CYS A 88 -6.25 -10.12 0.42
N ARG A 89 -5.45 -10.12 1.49
CA ARG A 89 -5.93 -9.99 2.88
C ARG A 89 -5.20 -8.85 3.55
N ILE A 90 -5.93 -8.07 4.33
CA ILE A 90 -5.36 -6.98 5.13
C ILE A 90 -5.77 -7.20 6.57
N GLY A 91 -4.79 -7.26 7.46
CA GLY A 91 -4.99 -7.48 8.88
C GLY A 91 -4.24 -6.47 9.74
N MET A 92 -4.70 -6.27 10.94
CA MET A 92 -4.01 -5.49 11.98
C MET A 92 -3.45 -6.41 13.05
N TRP A 93 -2.16 -6.32 13.28
CA TRP A 93 -1.45 -7.11 14.26
C TRP A 93 -0.78 -6.20 15.29
N ARG A 94 -1.07 -6.43 16.57
CA ARG A 94 -0.44 -5.72 17.68
C ARG A 94 0.53 -6.63 18.38
N VAL A 95 1.78 -6.28 18.34
CA VAL A 95 2.89 -7.05 18.91
C VAL A 95 3.32 -6.40 20.22
N SER A 96 2.94 -6.99 21.33
CA SER A 96 3.35 -6.51 22.68
C SER A 96 4.59 -7.21 23.21
N ALA A 97 4.93 -8.36 22.66
CA ALA A 97 6.08 -9.17 23.06
C ALA A 97 6.73 -9.82 21.84
N SER A 98 8.01 -10.08 21.94
CA SER A 98 8.77 -10.77 20.89
C SER A 98 8.22 -12.16 20.62
N MET A 99 8.18 -12.54 19.35
CA MET A 99 7.73 -13.86 18.92
C MET A 99 8.68 -14.95 19.44
N LYS A 100 8.09 -16.01 19.96
CA LYS A 100 8.85 -17.18 20.47
C LYS A 100 9.19 -18.20 19.39
N HIS A 101 8.49 -18.13 18.25
CA HIS A 101 8.58 -19.11 17.18
C HIS A 101 8.77 -18.40 15.86
N LEU A 102 9.47 -19.08 14.93
CA LEU A 102 9.50 -18.72 13.53
C LEU A 102 8.14 -19.05 12.89
N VAL A 103 7.71 -18.21 11.97
CA VAL A 103 6.52 -18.42 11.15
C VAL A 103 6.90 -18.39 9.66
N ARG A 104 6.06 -19.00 8.85
CA ARG A 104 6.21 -19.03 7.39
C ARG A 104 4.83 -18.94 6.74
N ASN A 105 4.67 -18.02 5.80
CA ASN A 105 3.49 -17.98 4.95
C ASN A 105 3.80 -18.74 3.64
N ALA A 106 3.07 -19.82 3.41
CA ALA A 106 3.20 -20.61 2.18
C ALA A 106 2.21 -20.19 1.09
N ASP A 107 1.21 -19.37 1.44
CA ASP A 107 0.09 -19.03 0.56
C ASP A 107 0.37 -17.76 -0.27
N GLY A 108 1.09 -16.80 0.31
CA GLY A 108 1.31 -15.52 -0.35
C GLY A 108 2.51 -14.73 0.15
N ASP A 109 2.83 -13.67 -0.58
CA ASP A 109 3.78 -12.67 -0.12
C ASP A 109 3.15 -11.82 0.97
N GLN A 110 3.95 -11.39 1.93
CA GLN A 110 3.51 -10.52 3.04
C GLN A 110 4.24 -9.20 2.99
N LEU A 111 3.50 -8.11 3.04
CA LEU A 111 4.01 -6.77 3.26
C LEU A 111 3.60 -6.31 4.65
N LEU A 112 4.57 -6.01 5.48
CA LEU A 112 4.37 -5.48 6.82
C LEU A 112 4.58 -3.97 6.78
N PHE A 113 3.59 -3.19 7.16
CA PHE A 113 3.76 -1.78 7.43
C PHE A 113 3.81 -1.54 8.93
N ILE A 114 4.92 -1.00 9.42
CA ILE A 114 5.13 -0.70 10.83
C ILE A 114 4.48 0.65 11.14
N HIS A 115 3.23 0.61 11.60
CA HIS A 115 2.50 1.83 11.93
C HIS A 115 3.06 2.52 13.18
N SER A 116 3.47 1.73 14.18
CA SER A 116 4.14 2.23 15.38
C SER A 116 4.99 1.13 16.01
N GLY A 117 5.96 1.51 16.83
CA GLY A 117 6.85 0.60 17.53
C GLY A 117 8.21 0.47 16.88
N GLU A 118 9.08 -0.33 17.52
CA GLU A 118 10.46 -0.57 17.09
C GLU A 118 10.87 -2.00 17.43
N GLY A 119 11.76 -2.56 16.64
CA GLY A 119 12.27 -3.90 16.86
C GLY A 119 13.19 -4.39 15.77
N GLU A 120 13.22 -5.70 15.63
CA GLU A 120 14.05 -6.39 14.63
C GLU A 120 13.26 -7.54 14.02
N ILE A 121 13.41 -7.73 12.72
CA ILE A 121 12.93 -8.91 12.00
C ILE A 121 14.12 -9.79 11.71
N TYR A 122 14.01 -11.06 12.10
CA TYR A 122 14.92 -12.12 11.73
C TYR A 122 14.23 -12.99 10.69
N CYS A 123 14.85 -13.20 9.55
CA CYS A 123 14.29 -14.01 8.47
C CYS A 123 15.38 -14.76 7.68
N ASP A 124 14.97 -15.56 6.69
CA ASP A 124 15.91 -16.31 5.83
C ASP A 124 16.92 -15.41 5.12
N PHE A 125 16.62 -14.12 4.95
CA PHE A 125 17.50 -13.14 4.29
C PHE A 125 18.42 -12.39 5.26
N GLY A 126 18.29 -12.61 6.56
CA GLY A 126 19.09 -11.97 7.59
C GLY A 126 18.27 -11.23 8.64
N ARG A 127 18.89 -10.22 9.22
CA ARG A 127 18.34 -9.38 10.28
C ARG A 127 18.12 -7.97 9.77
N PHE A 128 16.96 -7.41 10.07
CA PHE A 128 16.60 -6.03 9.76
C PHE A 128 16.12 -5.31 11.01
N GLU A 129 16.59 -4.10 11.21
CA GLU A 129 15.96 -3.19 12.17
C GLU A 129 14.68 -2.63 11.56
N ILE A 130 13.65 -2.47 12.37
CA ILE A 130 12.36 -1.91 11.98
C ILE A 130 11.93 -0.81 12.93
N MET A 131 11.37 0.23 12.35
CA MET A 131 10.79 1.35 13.08
C MET A 131 9.49 1.84 12.45
N SER A 132 8.81 2.73 13.13
CA SER A 132 7.57 3.33 12.62
C SER A 132 7.79 4.00 11.26
N GLY A 133 6.96 3.63 10.29
CA GLY A 133 7.01 4.10 8.90
C GLY A 133 7.63 3.10 7.92
N ASP A 134 8.29 2.06 8.40
CA ASP A 134 8.95 1.08 7.54
C ASP A 134 7.96 0.13 6.88
N TYR A 135 8.32 -0.30 5.67
CA TYR A 135 7.69 -1.39 4.95
C TYR A 135 8.66 -2.56 4.83
N VAL A 136 8.24 -3.74 5.21
CA VAL A 136 9.03 -4.98 5.10
C VAL A 136 8.30 -5.95 4.20
N LEU A 137 8.92 -6.30 3.07
CA LEU A 137 8.43 -7.31 2.16
C LEU A 137 9.04 -8.67 2.49
N LEU A 138 8.20 -9.64 2.76
CA LEU A 138 8.55 -11.03 3.02
C LEU A 138 7.94 -11.88 1.91
N PRO A 139 8.73 -12.34 0.94
CA PRO A 139 8.26 -13.22 -0.12
C PRO A 139 7.66 -14.51 0.43
N ARG A 140 6.76 -15.09 -0.33
CA ARG A 140 6.14 -16.39 -0.01
C ARG A 140 7.20 -17.43 0.38
N GLY A 141 6.93 -18.15 1.46
CA GLY A 141 7.82 -19.20 1.93
C GLY A 141 8.96 -18.72 2.83
N THR A 142 9.16 -17.42 2.98
CA THR A 142 10.14 -16.86 3.91
C THR A 142 9.81 -17.22 5.34
N MET A 143 10.79 -17.74 6.05
CA MET A 143 10.70 -18.00 7.49
C MET A 143 11.15 -16.76 8.24
N TRP A 144 10.37 -16.32 9.23
CA TRP A 144 10.68 -15.08 9.95
C TRP A 144 10.08 -15.04 11.34
N ARG A 145 10.58 -14.12 12.18
CA ARG A 145 10.03 -13.73 13.46
C ARG A 145 10.40 -12.29 13.78
N VAL A 146 9.64 -11.67 14.66
CA VAL A 146 9.89 -10.31 15.18
C VAL A 146 10.34 -10.35 16.62
N GLU A 147 11.35 -9.56 16.94
CA GLU A 147 11.73 -9.17 18.30
C GLU A 147 11.42 -7.69 18.49
N VAL A 148 10.51 -7.36 19.40
CA VAL A 148 10.12 -5.97 19.66
C VAL A 148 10.91 -5.38 20.81
N ARG A 149 11.45 -4.18 20.60
CA ARG A 149 12.01 -3.32 21.65
C ARG A 149 10.92 -2.42 22.24
N VAL A 150 10.07 -1.90 21.37
CA VAL A 150 8.88 -1.11 21.71
C VAL A 150 7.67 -1.80 21.11
N PRO A 151 6.60 -2.02 21.86
CA PRO A 151 5.38 -2.65 21.33
C PRO A 151 4.95 -2.03 20.01
N ALA A 152 4.64 -2.87 19.04
CA ALA A 152 4.40 -2.44 17.68
C ALA A 152 2.96 -2.68 17.24
N SER A 153 2.47 -1.80 16.38
CA SER A 153 1.25 -1.99 15.60
C SER A 153 1.62 -2.14 14.14
N VAL A 154 1.25 -3.26 13.54
CA VAL A 154 1.66 -3.64 12.19
C VAL A 154 0.43 -3.90 11.34
N LEU A 155 0.36 -3.25 10.18
CA LEU A 155 -0.60 -3.61 9.15
C LEU A 155 0.01 -4.74 8.31
N LEU A 156 -0.68 -5.87 8.25
CA LEU A 156 -0.30 -7.03 7.45
C LEU A 156 -1.07 -6.99 6.14
N ILE A 157 -0.37 -7.01 5.03
CA ILE A 157 -0.97 -7.09 3.69
C ILE A 157 -0.44 -8.35 3.05
N GLU A 158 -1.32 -9.27 2.72
CA GLU A 158 -1.00 -10.53 2.07
C GLU A 158 -1.50 -10.54 0.63
N SER A 159 -0.65 -10.93 -0.31
CA SER A 159 -1.00 -11.14 -1.70
C SER A 159 -0.88 -12.64 -2.04
N THR A 160 -2.00 -13.30 -2.35
CA THR A 160 -2.06 -14.75 -2.55
C THR A 160 -1.90 -15.19 -4.00
N ASN A 161 -2.33 -14.38 -4.96
CA ASN A 161 -2.37 -14.78 -6.37
C ASN A 161 -1.20 -14.24 -7.21
N THR A 162 -0.59 -13.15 -6.78
CA THR A 162 0.54 -12.54 -7.47
C THR A 162 1.63 -12.18 -6.48
N SER A 163 2.88 -12.31 -6.88
CA SER A 163 3.98 -11.82 -6.08
C SER A 163 4.05 -10.30 -6.10
N ILE A 164 4.38 -9.73 -4.95
CA ILE A 164 4.68 -8.31 -4.84
C ILE A 164 6.03 -8.07 -5.50
N SER A 165 6.08 -7.19 -6.46
CA SER A 165 7.30 -6.82 -7.18
C SER A 165 7.61 -5.35 -7.00
N LEU A 166 8.85 -4.97 -7.28
CA LEU A 166 9.20 -3.57 -7.39
C LEU A 166 8.34 -2.94 -8.50
N PRO A 167 7.88 -1.68 -8.30
CA PRO A 167 7.10 -1.01 -9.31
C PRO A 167 7.92 -0.91 -10.59
N ASP A 168 7.33 -1.32 -11.71
CA ASP A 168 7.84 -0.85 -12.98
C ASP A 168 7.68 0.67 -13.02
N LYS A 169 8.48 1.34 -13.81
CA LYS A 169 8.39 2.81 -13.88
C LYS A 169 7.10 3.29 -14.54
N GLY A 170 6.22 2.39 -14.93
CA GLY A 170 4.86 2.62 -15.39
C GLY A 170 4.71 3.77 -16.38
N ILE A 171 3.58 4.44 -16.28
CA ILE A 171 3.23 5.57 -17.15
C ILE A 171 4.20 6.75 -16.99
N VAL A 172 4.73 6.95 -15.80
CA VAL A 172 5.63 8.08 -15.49
C VAL A 172 7.04 7.84 -16.04
N GLY A 173 7.39 6.58 -16.34
CA GLY A 173 8.66 6.21 -16.95
C GLY A 173 9.87 6.75 -16.20
N ALA A 174 10.74 7.49 -16.93
CA ALA A 174 11.96 8.07 -16.34
C ALA A 174 11.70 9.10 -15.22
N HIS A 175 10.50 9.63 -15.12
CA HIS A 175 10.09 10.59 -14.08
C HIS A 175 9.50 9.94 -12.82
N ALA A 176 9.41 8.61 -12.78
CA ALA A 176 8.99 7.91 -11.56
C ALA A 176 10.03 8.10 -10.46
N PHE A 177 9.59 8.62 -9.30
CA PHE A 177 10.43 8.80 -8.12
C PHE A 177 10.54 7.46 -7.36
N PHE A 178 11.37 6.58 -7.88
CA PHE A 178 11.74 5.37 -7.18
C PHE A 178 13.25 5.22 -7.23
N ASP A 179 13.89 5.25 -6.07
CA ASP A 179 15.32 5.05 -5.93
C ASP A 179 15.58 3.68 -5.28
N PRO A 180 16.16 2.71 -6.01
CA PRO A 180 16.54 1.42 -5.44
C PRO A 180 17.51 1.51 -4.27
N ALA A 181 18.26 2.61 -4.15
CA ALA A 181 19.16 2.82 -3.03
C ALA A 181 18.45 3.04 -1.68
N MET A 182 17.14 3.29 -1.71
CA MET A 182 16.31 3.38 -0.51
C MET A 182 15.83 2.02 0.00
N LEU A 183 16.18 0.93 -0.68
CA LEU A 183 15.84 -0.42 -0.25
C LEU A 183 16.97 -1.01 0.59
N ASP A 184 16.65 -1.41 1.81
CA ASP A 184 17.51 -2.24 2.63
C ASP A 184 17.45 -3.70 2.15
N LEU A 185 18.57 -4.18 1.65
CA LEU A 185 18.75 -5.58 1.28
C LEU A 185 19.61 -6.27 2.34
N SER A 186 19.32 -7.54 2.61
CA SER A 186 20.09 -8.26 3.60
C SER A 186 21.57 -8.38 3.21
N LEU A 187 22.44 -8.42 4.19
CA LEU A 187 23.89 -8.59 4.01
C LEU A 187 24.25 -9.85 3.21
N ILE A 188 23.40 -10.88 3.21
CA ILE A 188 23.60 -12.11 2.42
C ILE A 188 23.54 -11.80 0.92
N HIS A 189 22.69 -10.90 0.49
CA HIS A 189 22.63 -10.46 -0.90
C HIS A 189 23.82 -9.61 -1.32
N ILE A 190 24.43 -8.90 -0.39
CA ILE A 190 25.63 -8.10 -0.65
C ILE A 190 26.87 -8.99 -0.74
N SER A 191 26.94 -10.06 0.05
CA SER A 191 28.12 -10.95 0.11
C SER A 191 28.18 -12.01 -0.99
N GLU A 192 27.05 -12.29 -1.66
CA GLU A 192 26.97 -13.28 -2.75
C GLU A 192 26.34 -12.70 -4.03
N PRO A 193 27.00 -11.77 -4.72
CA PRO A 193 26.42 -11.10 -5.90
C PRO A 193 26.11 -12.07 -7.06
N THR A 194 26.67 -13.26 -7.05
CA THR A 194 26.43 -14.27 -8.09
C THR A 194 25.07 -14.97 -8.00
N ARG A 195 24.36 -14.84 -6.87
CA ARG A 195 23.00 -15.40 -6.70
C ARG A 195 21.87 -14.41 -7.05
N LEU A 196 22.19 -13.15 -7.30
CA LEU A 196 21.23 -12.12 -7.68
C LEU A 196 20.57 -12.33 -9.06
N TRP A 197 21.01 -13.32 -9.84
CA TRP A 197 20.52 -13.57 -11.19
C TRP A 197 19.41 -14.63 -11.29
N HIS A 198 18.91 -15.11 -10.15
CA HIS A 198 17.93 -16.20 -10.11
C HIS A 198 16.68 -15.90 -9.26
N ILE A 199 16.38 -14.62 -9.04
CA ILE A 199 15.11 -14.19 -8.42
C ILE A 199 14.25 -13.49 -9.45
#